data_e412ea5fe7aa8705d142fb4b5e0e0357
#
_entry.id   e412ea5fe7aa8705d142fb4b5e0e0357
#
_cell.length_a   1.000
_cell.length_b   1.000
_cell.length_c   1.000
_cell.angle_alpha   90.00
_cell.angle_beta   90.00
_cell.angle_gamma   90.00
#
_symmetry.space_group_name_H-M   'P 1'
#
loop_
_entity.id
_entity.type
_entity.pdbx_description
1 polymer ?
#
loop_
_entity_poly.entity_id
_entity_poly.type
_entity_poly.pdbx_seq_one_letter_code
_entity_poly.pdbx_strand_id
1 'polypeptide(L)'
;MKLSRALVVLDLETTGVWVEKDKIVEIGMVKLSPDGSKQSFIKRVNPGIPIPANVSRIINITDEDVKDAPIFKDIAKEAFDFIGASDIGGFNILRFDLPVLEREFYGAEINFHWSQRVIYDAQKIYHIHEKRDLTAAYKLYCDKHLENAHSALGDAEATVEIFSAQIEKYGSAETGIESLKDFDYERTSDYFDNERKFCWWGGQLYPMFGKYSRKKHIKDIALHDRKYLEWMLTKDFSEEILTMVKNALRGEFPKRTEPTETAPGSGSVQIIWKEDRAAYAG
;
A
#
# COMPACT_ATOMS: atom_id res chain seq x y z
N MET A 1 6.52 22.75 -17.63
CA MET A 1 6.49 21.39 -18.26
C MET A 1 5.88 21.53 -19.64
N LYS A 2 6.51 20.98 -20.69
CA LYS A 2 5.96 21.01 -22.07
C LYS A 2 5.00 19.84 -22.24
N LEU A 3 3.77 20.11 -22.67
CA LEU A 3 2.72 19.12 -22.89
C LEU A 3 2.24 19.16 -24.33
N SER A 4 2.03 18.00 -24.94
CA SER A 4 1.35 17.86 -26.25
C SER A 4 -0.16 17.67 -26.11
N ARG A 5 -0.61 17.18 -24.95
CA ARG A 5 -1.99 16.95 -24.56
C ARG A 5 -2.20 17.43 -23.13
N ALA A 6 -3.45 17.67 -22.75
CA ALA A 6 -3.75 17.95 -21.35
C ALA A 6 -3.40 16.75 -20.46
N LEU A 7 -2.89 17.03 -19.27
CA LEU A 7 -2.54 16.06 -18.25
C LEU A 7 -3.38 16.34 -17.01
N VAL A 8 -4.08 15.32 -16.50
CA VAL A 8 -4.74 15.36 -15.19
C VAL A 8 -3.90 14.55 -14.22
N VAL A 9 -3.35 15.20 -13.20
CA VAL A 9 -2.68 14.54 -12.07
C VAL A 9 -3.72 14.38 -10.97
N LEU A 10 -3.90 13.16 -10.47
CA LEU A 10 -4.91 12.83 -9.46
C LEU A 10 -4.33 12.09 -8.26
N ASP A 11 -5.03 12.22 -7.14
CA ASP A 11 -4.82 11.46 -5.92
C ASP A 11 -6.15 11.25 -5.21
N LEU A 12 -6.32 10.11 -4.52
CA LEU A 12 -7.54 9.74 -3.81
C LEU A 12 -7.23 9.50 -2.33
N GLU A 13 -8.06 10.06 -1.45
CA GLU A 13 -8.17 9.57 -0.08
C GLU A 13 -9.34 8.59 0.02
N THR A 14 -9.12 7.50 0.75
CA THR A 14 -10.08 6.39 0.81
C THR A 14 -10.24 5.86 2.23
N THR A 15 -11.27 5.04 2.46
CA THR A 15 -11.51 4.38 3.77
C THR A 15 -10.49 3.30 4.11
N GLY A 16 -9.53 3.01 3.22
CA GLY A 16 -8.48 2.03 3.40
C GLY A 16 -7.73 1.74 2.11
N VAL A 17 -7.02 0.61 2.04
CA VAL A 17 -6.06 0.31 0.96
C VAL A 17 -6.51 -0.81 0.02
N TRP A 18 -7.75 -1.27 0.14
CA TRP A 18 -8.28 -2.38 -0.64
C TRP A 18 -9.11 -1.90 -1.82
N VAL A 19 -8.59 -2.08 -3.02
CA VAL A 19 -9.25 -1.67 -4.26
C VAL A 19 -10.68 -2.19 -4.37
N GLU A 20 -10.94 -3.41 -3.91
CA GLU A 20 -12.21 -4.08 -4.10
C GLU A 20 -13.34 -3.55 -3.20
N LYS A 21 -13.00 -2.94 -2.05
CA LYS A 21 -14.01 -2.59 -1.03
C LYS A 21 -13.94 -1.17 -0.51
N ASP A 22 -12.72 -0.60 -0.42
CA ASP A 22 -12.57 0.70 0.20
C ASP A 22 -13.12 1.81 -0.70
N LYS A 23 -13.72 2.80 -0.09
CA LYS A 23 -14.48 3.86 -0.74
C LYS A 23 -13.71 5.16 -0.79
N ILE A 24 -13.94 5.97 -1.82
CA ILE A 24 -13.37 7.31 -1.92
C ILE A 24 -13.98 8.20 -0.83
N VAL A 25 -13.11 8.94 -0.15
CA VAL A 25 -13.44 9.95 0.87
C VAL A 25 -13.16 11.35 0.35
N GLU A 26 -12.09 11.50 -0.44
CA GLU A 26 -11.74 12.73 -1.14
C GLU A 26 -11.12 12.42 -2.49
N ILE A 27 -11.43 13.21 -3.50
CA ILE A 27 -10.77 13.17 -4.81
C ILE A 27 -10.15 14.53 -5.11
N GLY A 28 -8.84 14.54 -5.34
CA GLY A 28 -8.09 15.71 -5.77
C GLY A 28 -7.54 15.53 -7.18
N MET A 29 -7.77 16.51 -8.06
CA MET A 29 -7.24 16.51 -9.42
C MET A 29 -6.71 17.89 -9.81
N VAL A 30 -5.59 17.87 -10.54
CA VAL A 30 -5.02 19.07 -11.15
C VAL A 30 -4.87 18.82 -12.65
N LYS A 31 -5.52 19.63 -13.47
CA LYS A 31 -5.42 19.58 -14.91
C LYS A 31 -4.47 20.65 -15.42
N LEU A 32 -3.47 20.22 -16.18
CA LEU A 32 -2.52 21.07 -16.89
C LEU A 32 -2.79 20.99 -18.37
N SER A 33 -2.93 22.14 -19.03
CA SER A 33 -3.16 22.21 -20.47
C SER A 33 -1.88 22.60 -21.23
N PRO A 34 -1.78 22.28 -22.54
CA PRO A 34 -0.62 22.64 -23.36
C PRO A 34 -0.33 24.14 -23.43
N ASP A 35 -1.35 24.99 -23.26
CA ASP A 35 -1.21 26.46 -23.19
C ASP A 35 -0.65 26.97 -21.86
N GLY A 36 -0.37 26.06 -20.91
CA GLY A 36 0.13 26.40 -19.58
C GLY A 36 -0.96 26.67 -18.55
N SER A 37 -2.24 26.65 -18.93
CA SER A 37 -3.33 26.83 -17.96
C SER A 37 -3.41 25.68 -16.97
N LYS A 38 -3.85 25.99 -15.74
CA LYS A 38 -4.01 25.05 -14.63
C LYS A 38 -5.39 25.19 -14.03
N GLN A 39 -6.08 24.07 -13.88
CA GLN A 39 -7.36 23.94 -13.21
C GLN A 39 -7.26 22.93 -12.08
N SER A 40 -8.05 23.09 -11.05
CA SER A 40 -8.11 22.15 -9.92
C SER A 40 -9.55 21.69 -9.69
N PHE A 41 -9.69 20.45 -9.31
CA PHE A 41 -10.94 19.82 -8.89
C PHE A 41 -10.67 19.14 -7.55
N ILE A 42 -11.44 19.46 -6.53
CA ILE A 42 -11.37 18.82 -5.23
C ILE A 42 -12.79 18.62 -4.71
N LYS A 43 -13.10 17.40 -4.28
CA LYS A 43 -14.40 17.06 -3.67
C LYS A 43 -14.20 16.09 -2.53
N ARG A 44 -14.82 16.39 -1.40
CA ARG A 44 -15.11 15.42 -0.36
C ARG A 44 -16.29 14.55 -0.77
N VAL A 45 -16.23 13.29 -0.39
CA VAL A 45 -17.20 12.27 -0.78
C VAL A 45 -17.65 11.52 0.47
N ASN A 46 -18.96 11.40 0.65
CA ASN A 46 -19.51 10.51 1.66
C ASN A 46 -19.32 9.06 1.19
N PRO A 47 -18.49 8.26 1.85
CA PRO A 47 -18.21 6.88 1.43
C PRO A 47 -19.39 5.93 1.66
N GLY A 48 -20.42 6.34 2.44
CA GLY A 48 -21.55 5.49 2.84
C GLY A 48 -21.18 4.36 3.81
N ILE A 49 -19.93 4.32 4.27
CA ILE A 49 -19.40 3.38 5.27
C ILE A 49 -18.50 4.14 6.26
N PRO A 50 -18.35 3.69 7.52
CA PRO A 50 -17.49 4.34 8.50
C PRO A 50 -16.03 4.36 8.03
N ILE A 51 -15.34 5.48 8.29
CA ILE A 51 -13.90 5.61 8.07
C ILE A 51 -13.20 5.01 9.32
N PRO A 52 -12.37 3.96 9.16
CA PRO A 52 -11.65 3.39 10.30
C PRO A 52 -10.79 4.43 11.03
N ALA A 53 -10.79 4.42 12.37
CA ALA A 53 -10.12 5.44 13.17
C ALA A 53 -8.61 5.58 12.89
N ASN A 54 -7.93 4.49 12.51
CA ASN A 54 -6.53 4.50 12.08
C ASN A 54 -6.36 5.19 10.73
N VAL A 55 -7.30 5.02 9.80
CA VAL A 55 -7.29 5.69 8.48
C VAL A 55 -7.59 7.17 8.66
N SER A 56 -8.64 7.51 9.43
CA SER A 56 -9.01 8.90 9.73
C SER A 56 -7.83 9.71 10.28
N ARG A 57 -6.99 9.11 11.14
CA ARG A 57 -5.77 9.77 11.65
C ARG A 57 -4.71 10.03 10.59
N ILE A 58 -4.63 9.18 9.56
CA ILE A 58 -3.65 9.31 8.47
C ILE A 58 -4.08 10.37 7.48
N ILE A 59 -5.35 10.29 7.02
CA ILE A 59 -5.88 11.18 5.99
C ILE A 59 -6.40 12.51 6.59
N ASN A 60 -6.48 12.60 7.92
CA ASN A 60 -7.04 13.73 8.65
C ASN A 60 -8.47 14.12 8.20
N ILE A 61 -9.29 13.10 7.91
CA ILE A 61 -10.69 13.22 7.55
C ILE A 61 -11.49 12.25 8.42
N THR A 62 -12.56 12.73 9.04
CA THR A 62 -13.45 11.97 9.91
C THR A 62 -14.80 11.74 9.24
N ASP A 63 -15.63 10.83 9.80
CA ASP A 63 -17.01 10.63 9.34
C ASP A 63 -17.81 11.94 9.41
N GLU A 64 -17.56 12.76 10.43
CA GLU A 64 -18.23 14.07 10.59
C GLU A 64 -17.92 15.04 9.45
N ASP A 65 -16.68 15.00 8.91
CA ASP A 65 -16.23 15.88 7.81
C ASP A 65 -16.88 15.54 6.46
N VAL A 66 -17.43 14.34 6.33
CA VAL A 66 -18.00 13.83 5.06
C VAL A 66 -19.49 13.47 5.14
N LYS A 67 -20.11 13.57 6.32
CA LYS A 67 -21.52 13.15 6.52
C LYS A 67 -22.49 13.87 5.58
N ASP A 68 -22.26 15.16 5.32
CA ASP A 68 -23.07 16.00 4.45
C ASP A 68 -22.49 16.15 3.04
N ALA A 69 -21.39 15.45 2.74
CA ALA A 69 -20.80 15.43 1.41
C ALA A 69 -21.63 14.57 0.44
N PRO A 70 -21.62 14.87 -0.86
CA PRO A 70 -22.27 14.02 -1.87
C PRO A 70 -21.62 12.63 -1.90
N ILE A 71 -22.37 11.61 -2.26
CA ILE A 71 -21.79 10.30 -2.60
C ILE A 71 -21.06 10.38 -3.94
N PHE A 72 -20.15 9.44 -4.22
CA PHE A 72 -19.37 9.48 -5.47
C PHE A 72 -20.24 9.53 -6.74
N LYS A 73 -21.38 8.81 -6.76
CA LYS A 73 -22.31 8.79 -7.89
C LYS A 73 -22.80 10.19 -8.27
N ASP A 74 -22.98 11.08 -7.30
CA ASP A 74 -23.50 12.44 -7.53
C ASP A 74 -22.47 13.36 -8.20
N ILE A 75 -21.17 13.12 -7.93
CA ILE A 75 -20.07 13.92 -8.51
C ILE A 75 -19.39 13.23 -9.70
N ALA A 76 -19.73 11.99 -9.97
CA ALA A 76 -19.04 11.17 -10.96
C ALA A 76 -19.02 11.80 -12.35
N LYS A 77 -20.15 12.37 -12.78
CA LYS A 77 -20.23 13.06 -14.10
C LYS A 77 -19.31 14.26 -14.17
N GLU A 78 -19.27 15.09 -13.11
CA GLU A 78 -18.39 16.28 -13.02
C GLU A 78 -16.91 15.85 -13.04
N ALA A 79 -16.54 14.84 -12.24
CA ALA A 79 -15.20 14.28 -12.22
C ALA A 79 -14.77 13.69 -13.56
N PHE A 80 -15.66 12.94 -14.23
CA PHE A 80 -15.41 12.37 -15.54
C PHE A 80 -15.19 13.45 -16.63
N ASP A 81 -16.02 14.49 -16.63
CA ASP A 81 -15.91 15.61 -17.56
C ASP A 81 -14.64 16.44 -17.31
N PHE A 82 -14.26 16.59 -16.03
CA PHE A 82 -12.99 17.23 -15.68
C PHE A 82 -11.79 16.46 -16.22
N ILE A 83 -11.77 15.13 -16.09
CA ILE A 83 -10.73 14.30 -16.70
C ILE A 83 -10.76 14.44 -18.22
N GLY A 84 -11.94 14.34 -18.85
CA GLY A 84 -12.11 14.46 -20.29
C GLY A 84 -11.22 13.50 -21.07
N ALA A 85 -10.59 13.95 -22.14
CA ALA A 85 -9.66 13.18 -22.98
C ALA A 85 -8.18 13.33 -22.55
N SER A 86 -7.91 13.82 -21.36
CA SER A 86 -6.55 14.07 -20.88
C SER A 86 -5.77 12.78 -20.64
N ASP A 87 -4.45 12.85 -20.74
CA ASP A 87 -3.55 11.88 -20.16
C ASP A 87 -3.66 11.94 -18.63
N ILE A 88 -3.28 10.88 -17.92
CA ILE A 88 -3.45 10.82 -16.47
C ILE A 88 -2.07 10.64 -15.81
N GLY A 89 -1.85 11.34 -14.70
CA GLY A 89 -0.65 11.22 -13.89
C GLY A 89 -0.97 11.11 -12.40
N GLY A 90 0.02 10.66 -11.61
CA GLY A 90 -0.04 10.62 -10.16
C GLY A 90 1.11 9.84 -9.56
N PHE A 91 1.00 9.50 -8.27
CA PHE A 91 2.01 8.74 -7.55
C PHE A 91 1.43 7.40 -7.09
N ASN A 92 1.94 6.28 -7.62
CA ASN A 92 1.43 4.91 -7.38
C ASN A 92 -0.02 4.68 -7.87
N ILE A 93 -0.49 5.48 -8.80
CA ILE A 93 -1.90 5.48 -9.26
C ILE A 93 -2.30 4.21 -10.00
N LEU A 94 -1.35 3.55 -10.67
CA LEU A 94 -1.61 2.33 -11.43
C LEU A 94 -2.08 1.16 -10.55
N ARG A 95 -1.62 1.11 -9.30
CA ARG A 95 -1.93 0.00 -8.39
C ARG A 95 -3.14 0.24 -7.51
N PHE A 96 -3.50 1.49 -7.29
CA PHE A 96 -4.55 1.81 -6.33
C PHE A 96 -5.59 2.81 -6.89
N ASP A 97 -5.19 4.07 -7.12
CA ASP A 97 -6.16 5.14 -7.43
C ASP A 97 -6.97 4.87 -8.69
N LEU A 98 -6.32 4.49 -9.79
CA LEU A 98 -7.01 4.22 -11.05
C LEU A 98 -7.95 3.02 -10.98
N PRO A 99 -7.58 1.87 -10.40
CA PRO A 99 -8.51 0.77 -10.18
C PRO A 99 -9.69 1.11 -9.27
N VAL A 100 -9.47 1.90 -8.19
CA VAL A 100 -10.56 2.37 -7.32
C VAL A 100 -11.49 3.30 -8.09
N LEU A 101 -10.94 4.27 -8.81
CA LEU A 101 -11.69 5.26 -9.57
C LEU A 101 -12.50 4.60 -10.68
N GLU A 102 -11.94 3.64 -11.41
CA GLU A 102 -12.66 2.86 -12.45
C GLU A 102 -13.84 2.11 -11.84
N ARG A 103 -13.65 1.47 -10.70
CA ARG A 103 -14.74 0.77 -9.97
C ARG A 103 -15.84 1.75 -9.53
N GLU A 104 -15.49 2.89 -8.97
CA GLU A 104 -16.47 3.89 -8.54
C GLU A 104 -17.23 4.50 -9.74
N PHE A 105 -16.55 4.78 -10.85
CA PHE A 105 -17.23 5.20 -12.09
C PHE A 105 -18.17 4.12 -12.63
N TYR A 106 -17.74 2.86 -12.61
CA TYR A 106 -18.60 1.75 -13.02
C TYR A 106 -19.86 1.65 -12.14
N GLY A 107 -19.71 1.85 -10.81
CA GLY A 107 -20.86 1.92 -9.90
C GLY A 107 -21.79 3.12 -10.14
N ALA A 108 -21.28 4.18 -10.75
CA ALA A 108 -22.05 5.34 -11.20
C ALA A 108 -22.56 5.22 -12.65
N GLU A 109 -22.45 4.04 -13.27
CA GLU A 109 -22.87 3.77 -14.66
C GLU A 109 -22.09 4.59 -15.71
N ILE A 110 -20.87 5.03 -15.37
CA ILE A 110 -19.96 5.75 -16.27
C ILE A 110 -18.87 4.81 -16.75
N ASN A 111 -18.72 4.69 -18.06
CA ASN A 111 -17.73 3.85 -18.69
C ASN A 111 -16.36 4.58 -18.72
N PHE A 112 -15.54 4.38 -17.70
CA PHE A 112 -14.21 4.94 -17.59
C PHE A 112 -13.14 3.85 -17.72
N HIS A 113 -12.39 3.85 -18.81
CA HIS A 113 -11.30 2.93 -19.08
C HIS A 113 -9.97 3.68 -19.13
N TRP A 114 -9.25 3.68 -18.00
CA TRP A 114 -7.94 4.31 -17.91
C TRP A 114 -6.87 3.58 -18.74
N SER A 115 -7.03 2.26 -18.99
CA SER A 115 -6.10 1.45 -19.80
C SER A 115 -5.97 1.91 -21.24
N GLN A 116 -6.91 2.71 -21.74
CA GLN A 116 -6.87 3.30 -23.09
C GLN A 116 -6.17 4.67 -23.13
N ARG A 117 -5.61 5.13 -22.01
CA ARG A 117 -4.97 6.44 -21.85
C ARG A 117 -3.47 6.30 -21.65
N VAL A 118 -2.74 7.38 -21.92
CA VAL A 118 -1.34 7.47 -21.50
C VAL A 118 -1.31 7.78 -20.01
N ILE A 119 -0.55 6.96 -19.26
CA ILE A 119 -0.44 7.07 -17.81
C ILE A 119 1.01 7.40 -17.43
N TYR A 120 1.16 8.40 -16.58
CA TYR A 120 2.42 8.82 -16.00
C TYR A 120 2.41 8.56 -14.49
N ASP A 121 3.04 7.48 -14.05
CA ASP A 121 3.17 7.16 -12.63
C ASP A 121 4.55 7.58 -12.12
N ALA A 122 4.58 8.63 -11.31
CA ALA A 122 5.81 9.20 -10.80
C ALA A 122 6.55 8.24 -9.85
N GLN A 123 5.84 7.39 -9.09
CA GLN A 123 6.48 6.38 -8.27
C GLN A 123 7.21 5.34 -9.13
N LYS A 124 6.59 4.90 -10.24
CA LYS A 124 7.22 3.93 -11.14
C LYS A 124 8.50 4.50 -11.76
N ILE A 125 8.47 5.77 -12.18
CA ILE A 125 9.65 6.46 -12.70
C ILE A 125 10.74 6.54 -11.63
N TYR A 126 10.35 6.95 -10.40
CA TYR A 126 11.24 7.00 -9.24
C TYR A 126 11.89 5.64 -8.97
N HIS A 127 11.11 4.57 -8.91
CA HIS A 127 11.63 3.21 -8.62
C HIS A 127 12.53 2.64 -9.72
N ILE A 128 12.36 3.07 -10.98
CA ILE A 128 13.21 2.64 -12.09
C ILE A 128 14.58 3.34 -12.01
N HIS A 129 14.60 4.61 -11.63
CA HIS A 129 15.81 5.43 -11.67
C HIS A 129 16.55 5.51 -10.33
N GLU A 130 15.81 5.42 -9.22
CA GLU A 130 16.38 5.49 -7.87
C GLU A 130 16.46 4.07 -7.28
N LYS A 131 17.66 3.52 -7.28
CA LYS A 131 17.91 2.19 -6.73
C LYS A 131 17.71 2.15 -5.22
N ARG A 132 17.16 1.05 -4.72
CA ARG A 132 16.96 0.76 -3.29
C ARG A 132 17.77 -0.47 -2.89
N ASP A 133 19.04 -0.48 -3.26
CA ASP A 133 20.02 -1.51 -2.92
C ASP A 133 21.01 -1.00 -1.87
N LEU A 134 21.88 -1.87 -1.40
CA LEU A 134 22.90 -1.54 -0.39
C LEU A 134 23.81 -0.39 -0.86
N THR A 135 24.20 -0.38 -2.13
CA THR A 135 25.03 0.66 -2.70
C THR A 135 24.38 2.04 -2.66
N ALA A 136 23.07 2.10 -2.99
CA ALA A 136 22.29 3.32 -2.92
C ALA A 136 22.10 3.78 -1.46
N ALA A 137 21.84 2.85 -0.54
CA ALA A 137 21.74 3.16 0.88
C ALA A 137 23.07 3.67 1.44
N TYR A 138 24.18 3.03 1.08
CA TYR A 138 25.51 3.44 1.53
C TYR A 138 25.87 4.84 1.02
N LYS A 139 25.55 5.15 -0.25
CA LYS A 139 25.71 6.52 -0.78
C LYS A 139 24.82 7.53 -0.06
N LEU A 140 23.55 7.16 0.21
CA LEU A 140 22.57 8.06 0.85
C LEU A 140 22.96 8.41 2.29
N TYR A 141 23.36 7.42 3.08
CA TYR A 141 23.60 7.59 4.50
C TYR A 141 25.04 7.96 4.84
N CYS A 142 26.02 7.42 4.11
CA CYS A 142 27.44 7.59 4.39
C CYS A 142 28.15 8.54 3.41
N ASP A 143 27.49 8.96 2.33
CA ASP A 143 28.07 9.73 1.20
C ASP A 143 29.33 9.09 0.59
N LYS A 144 29.40 7.75 0.60
CA LYS A 144 30.50 6.94 0.10
C LYS A 144 30.09 6.05 -1.05
N HIS A 145 31.05 5.59 -1.85
CA HIS A 145 30.87 4.54 -2.85
C HIS A 145 31.24 3.18 -2.28
N LEU A 146 30.44 2.16 -2.53
CA LEU A 146 30.71 0.77 -2.12
C LEU A 146 31.63 0.11 -3.17
N GLU A 147 32.95 0.06 -2.88
CA GLU A 147 33.94 -0.43 -3.84
C GLU A 147 33.94 -1.96 -3.98
N ASN A 148 33.55 -2.70 -2.94
CA ASN A 148 33.57 -4.17 -2.87
C ASN A 148 32.14 -4.75 -2.78
N ALA A 149 31.18 -4.21 -3.55
CA ALA A 149 29.83 -4.76 -3.61
C ALA A 149 29.86 -6.25 -4.00
N HIS A 150 28.96 -7.04 -3.37
CA HIS A 150 28.85 -8.49 -3.52
C HIS A 150 29.96 -9.31 -2.84
N SER A 151 30.72 -8.70 -1.93
CA SER A 151 31.51 -9.39 -0.93
C SER A 151 30.75 -9.43 0.39
N ALA A 152 30.49 -10.62 0.93
CA ALA A 152 29.72 -10.76 2.16
C ALA A 152 30.28 -9.92 3.33
N LEU A 153 31.61 -9.87 3.46
CA LEU A 153 32.24 -9.04 4.49
C LEU A 153 32.11 -7.56 4.18
N GLY A 154 32.38 -7.13 2.94
CA GLY A 154 32.25 -5.72 2.54
C GLY A 154 30.82 -5.20 2.66
N ASP A 155 29.85 -6.02 2.28
CA ASP A 155 28.42 -5.67 2.43
C ASP A 155 28.00 -5.57 3.91
N ALA A 156 28.53 -6.45 4.77
CA ALA A 156 28.31 -6.39 6.22
C ALA A 156 28.96 -5.14 6.84
N GLU A 157 30.19 -4.81 6.48
CA GLU A 157 30.89 -3.59 6.94
C GLU A 157 30.16 -2.32 6.53
N ALA A 158 29.76 -2.23 5.27
CA ALA A 158 28.93 -1.11 4.78
C ALA A 158 27.59 -1.00 5.54
N THR A 159 26.98 -2.12 5.86
CA THR A 159 25.74 -2.16 6.67
C THR A 159 25.96 -1.62 8.08
N VAL A 160 27.08 -1.93 8.73
CA VAL A 160 27.44 -1.35 10.04
C VAL A 160 27.57 0.16 9.97
N GLU A 161 28.21 0.70 8.93
CA GLU A 161 28.33 2.15 8.74
C GLU A 161 26.95 2.79 8.50
N ILE A 162 26.08 2.14 7.70
CA ILE A 162 24.71 2.58 7.50
C ILE A 162 23.96 2.64 8.82
N PHE A 163 24.03 1.60 9.67
CA PHE A 163 23.41 1.64 10.99
C PHE A 163 23.90 2.80 11.84
N SER A 164 25.20 3.07 11.83
CA SER A 164 25.78 4.20 12.57
C SER A 164 25.16 5.54 12.11
N ALA A 165 25.06 5.75 10.79
CA ALA A 165 24.45 6.95 10.22
C ALA A 165 22.93 7.02 10.47
N GLN A 166 22.24 5.89 10.49
CA GLN A 166 20.81 5.81 10.83
C GLN A 166 20.54 6.11 12.29
N ILE A 167 21.40 5.66 13.22
CA ILE A 167 21.32 6.00 14.64
C ILE A 167 21.46 7.52 14.81
N GLU A 168 22.42 8.13 14.13
CA GLU A 168 22.62 9.58 14.17
C GLU A 168 21.42 10.35 13.61
N LYS A 169 20.83 9.87 12.52
CA LYS A 169 19.76 10.56 11.81
C LYS A 169 18.35 10.34 12.40
N TYR A 170 18.07 9.15 12.89
CA TYR A 170 16.73 8.71 13.29
C TYR A 170 16.64 8.19 14.71
N GLY A 171 17.75 7.77 15.28
CA GLY A 171 17.82 7.13 16.58
C GLY A 171 18.22 8.07 17.70
N SER A 172 18.81 7.49 18.74
CA SER A 172 19.37 8.19 19.90
C SER A 172 20.79 7.72 20.16
N ALA A 173 21.73 8.65 20.27
CA ALA A 173 23.11 8.33 20.61
C ALA A 173 23.24 7.68 21.99
N GLU A 174 22.31 7.95 22.93
CA GLU A 174 22.32 7.38 24.28
C GLU A 174 21.98 5.88 24.27
N THR A 175 21.02 5.46 23.45
CA THR A 175 20.56 4.07 23.36
C THR A 175 21.18 3.31 22.18
N GLY A 176 21.88 4.01 21.29
CA GLY A 176 22.59 3.40 20.17
C GLY A 176 21.68 2.58 19.27
N ILE A 177 22.12 1.37 18.88
CA ILE A 177 21.37 0.47 17.97
C ILE A 177 19.98 0.09 18.52
N GLU A 178 19.80 0.08 19.83
CA GLU A 178 18.52 -0.20 20.47
C GLU A 178 17.43 0.80 20.07
N SER A 179 17.82 2.04 19.71
CA SER A 179 16.87 3.06 19.23
C SER A 179 16.27 2.73 17.87
N LEU A 180 16.83 1.79 17.12
CA LEU A 180 16.34 1.36 15.81
C LEU A 180 15.45 0.10 15.86
N LYS A 181 15.26 -0.51 17.05
CA LYS A 181 14.48 -1.75 17.16
C LYS A 181 12.97 -1.58 16.87
N ASP A 182 12.46 -0.37 17.08
CA ASP A 182 11.02 -0.06 16.91
C ASP A 182 10.66 0.36 15.47
N PHE A 183 11.62 0.30 14.53
CA PHE A 183 11.36 0.48 13.10
C PHE A 183 10.71 -0.77 12.48
N ASP A 184 9.49 -1.06 12.89
CA ASP A 184 8.51 -2.00 12.29
C ASP A 184 9.08 -3.36 11.83
N TYR A 185 9.89 -4.00 12.70
CA TYR A 185 10.22 -5.41 12.53
C TYR A 185 9.14 -6.33 13.09
N GLU A 186 8.16 -5.76 13.81
CA GLU A 186 7.05 -6.53 14.33
C GLU A 186 6.08 -6.91 13.21
N ARG A 187 5.58 -8.12 13.30
CA ARG A 187 4.47 -8.61 12.47
C ARG A 187 3.31 -7.62 12.65
N THR A 188 2.95 -6.89 11.59
CA THR A 188 1.73 -6.07 11.67
C THR A 188 0.58 -7.00 12.04
N SER A 189 -0.29 -6.59 12.96
CA SER A 189 -1.37 -7.42 13.51
C SER A 189 -2.31 -8.03 12.45
N ASP A 190 -2.20 -7.58 11.20
CA ASP A 190 -3.02 -8.03 10.08
C ASP A 190 -2.39 -9.17 9.27
N TYR A 191 -1.08 -9.40 9.38
CA TYR A 191 -0.43 -10.51 8.68
C TYR A 191 -0.25 -11.72 9.59
N PHE A 192 -0.51 -12.90 9.03
CA PHE A 192 -0.32 -14.17 9.73
C PHE A 192 1.16 -14.57 9.79
N ASP A 193 1.91 -14.26 8.75
CA ASP A 193 3.30 -14.70 8.55
C ASP A 193 4.23 -13.53 8.23
N ASN A 194 5.54 -13.74 8.44
CA ASN A 194 6.57 -12.72 8.23
C ASN A 194 6.81 -12.42 6.73
N GLU A 195 6.46 -13.35 5.84
CA GLU A 195 6.56 -13.18 4.39
C GLU A 195 5.40 -12.38 3.81
N ARG A 196 4.42 -12.00 4.65
CA ARG A 196 3.20 -11.28 4.26
C ARG A 196 2.38 -12.03 3.18
N LYS A 197 2.45 -13.36 3.20
CA LYS A 197 1.72 -14.22 2.26
C LYS A 197 0.26 -14.41 2.64
N PHE A 198 -0.08 -14.25 3.92
CA PHE A 198 -1.43 -14.33 4.41
C PHE A 198 -1.79 -13.14 5.28
N CYS A 199 -3.00 -12.61 5.11
CA CYS A 199 -3.50 -11.45 5.84
C CYS A 199 -4.85 -11.76 6.49
N TRP A 200 -5.04 -11.29 7.72
CA TRP A 200 -6.32 -11.31 8.43
C TRP A 200 -7.24 -10.21 7.92
N TRP A 201 -8.47 -10.59 7.54
CA TRP A 201 -9.48 -9.66 7.13
C TRP A 201 -10.87 -10.14 7.58
N GLY A 202 -11.60 -9.29 8.34
CA GLY A 202 -12.90 -9.66 8.90
C GLY A 202 -12.88 -10.96 9.73
N GLY A 203 -11.77 -11.18 10.47
CA GLY A 203 -11.58 -12.40 11.27
C GLY A 203 -11.26 -13.67 10.46
N GLN A 204 -11.11 -13.55 9.14
CA GLN A 204 -10.76 -14.65 8.23
C GLN A 204 -9.35 -14.44 7.65
N LEU A 205 -8.67 -15.54 7.31
CA LEU A 205 -7.30 -15.52 6.78
C LEU A 205 -7.30 -15.68 5.27
N TYR A 206 -6.80 -14.67 4.54
CA TYR A 206 -6.76 -14.64 3.08
C TYR A 206 -5.34 -14.76 2.55
N PRO A 207 -5.09 -15.55 1.48
CA PRO A 207 -3.83 -15.50 0.76
C PRO A 207 -3.68 -14.16 0.03
N MET A 208 -2.45 -13.65 0.00
CA MET A 208 -2.08 -12.42 -0.69
C MET A 208 -1.42 -12.68 -2.04
N PHE A 209 -1.48 -13.92 -2.53
CA PHE A 209 -0.84 -14.39 -3.76
C PHE A 209 -1.71 -15.42 -4.50
N GLY A 210 -1.36 -15.67 -5.77
CA GLY A 210 -1.98 -16.71 -6.59
C GLY A 210 -3.44 -16.42 -6.96
N LYS A 211 -4.13 -17.42 -7.50
CA LYS A 211 -5.49 -17.30 -8.05
C LYS A 211 -6.56 -16.91 -7.02
N TYR A 212 -6.30 -17.14 -5.75
CA TYR A 212 -7.20 -16.82 -4.63
C TYR A 212 -6.76 -15.58 -3.84
N SER A 213 -5.75 -14.85 -4.34
CA SER A 213 -5.30 -13.62 -3.70
C SER A 213 -6.46 -12.69 -3.40
N ARG A 214 -6.68 -12.41 -2.11
CA ARG A 214 -7.72 -11.51 -1.60
C ARG A 214 -9.17 -11.85 -1.98
N LYS A 215 -9.41 -13.01 -2.62
CA LYS A 215 -10.74 -13.41 -3.14
C LYS A 215 -11.43 -14.44 -2.27
N LYS A 216 -10.68 -15.39 -1.74
CA LYS A 216 -11.22 -16.47 -0.90
C LYS A 216 -10.33 -16.69 0.32
N HIS A 217 -10.93 -16.82 1.49
CA HIS A 217 -10.18 -17.14 2.70
C HIS A 217 -9.82 -18.62 2.76
N ILE A 218 -8.85 -18.96 3.61
CA ILE A 218 -8.24 -20.30 3.69
C ILE A 218 -9.27 -21.40 3.95
N LYS A 219 -10.32 -21.11 4.72
CA LYS A 219 -11.40 -22.06 5.02
C LYS A 219 -12.22 -22.40 3.76
N ASP A 220 -12.55 -21.42 2.94
CA ASP A 220 -13.25 -21.63 1.67
C ASP A 220 -12.39 -22.43 0.68
N ILE A 221 -11.10 -22.15 0.63
CA ILE A 221 -10.16 -22.87 -0.22
C ILE A 221 -10.07 -24.33 0.23
N ALA A 222 -10.00 -24.59 1.54
CA ALA A 222 -9.96 -25.94 2.09
C ALA A 222 -11.22 -26.75 1.76
N LEU A 223 -12.38 -26.09 1.69
CA LEU A 223 -13.66 -26.74 1.39
C LEU A 223 -13.87 -26.99 -0.10
N HIS A 224 -13.45 -26.06 -0.98
CA HIS A 224 -13.86 -26.06 -2.38
C HIS A 224 -12.69 -26.33 -3.36
N ASP A 225 -11.43 -26.17 -2.95
CA ASP A 225 -10.26 -26.49 -3.77
C ASP A 225 -9.08 -26.97 -2.93
N ARG A 226 -9.27 -28.12 -2.36
CA ARG A 226 -8.28 -28.82 -1.52
C ARG A 226 -6.93 -29.01 -2.24
N LYS A 227 -6.96 -29.21 -3.56
CA LYS A 227 -5.77 -29.39 -4.39
C LYS A 227 -4.86 -28.17 -4.41
N TYR A 228 -5.43 -26.98 -4.25
CA TYR A 228 -4.62 -25.75 -4.15
C TYR A 228 -3.78 -25.72 -2.88
N LEU A 229 -4.33 -26.15 -1.75
CA LEU A 229 -3.58 -26.28 -0.50
C LEU A 229 -2.52 -27.40 -0.55
N GLU A 230 -2.85 -28.53 -1.17
CA GLU A 230 -1.91 -29.62 -1.40
C GLU A 230 -0.75 -29.17 -2.30
N TRP A 231 -1.04 -28.36 -3.35
CA TRP A 231 -0.03 -27.74 -4.18
C TRP A 231 0.88 -26.80 -3.37
N MET A 232 0.35 -26.03 -2.43
CA MET A 232 1.16 -25.17 -1.56
C MET A 232 2.18 -25.97 -0.74
N LEU A 233 1.84 -27.17 -0.28
CA LEU A 233 2.79 -28.04 0.44
C LEU A 233 3.98 -28.50 -0.40
N THR A 234 3.92 -28.37 -1.73
CA THR A 234 5.01 -28.70 -2.65
C THR A 234 5.90 -27.50 -2.99
N LYS A 235 5.62 -26.32 -2.42
CA LYS A 235 6.32 -25.06 -2.71
C LYS A 235 7.18 -24.64 -1.53
N ASP A 236 8.12 -23.76 -1.81
CA ASP A 236 9.03 -23.17 -0.85
C ASP A 236 8.33 -22.04 -0.08
N PHE A 237 7.55 -22.43 0.92
CA PHE A 237 6.94 -21.53 1.88
C PHE A 237 7.57 -21.75 3.26
N SER A 238 7.51 -20.74 4.12
CA SER A 238 7.98 -20.85 5.50
C SER A 238 7.28 -22.01 6.23
N GLU A 239 7.96 -22.59 7.23
CA GLU A 239 7.43 -23.69 8.04
C GLU A 239 6.11 -23.32 8.72
N GLU A 240 5.95 -22.05 9.09
CA GLU A 240 4.73 -21.51 9.66
C GLU A 240 3.55 -21.63 8.69
N ILE A 241 3.74 -21.21 7.42
CA ILE A 241 2.73 -21.33 6.37
C ILE A 241 2.41 -22.78 6.08
N LEU A 242 3.44 -23.63 5.93
CA LEU A 242 3.26 -25.06 5.65
C LEU A 242 2.49 -25.75 6.79
N THR A 243 2.77 -25.40 8.04
CA THR A 243 2.06 -25.92 9.21
C THR A 243 0.60 -25.47 9.21
N MET A 244 0.33 -24.19 8.95
CA MET A 244 -1.01 -23.67 8.83
C MET A 244 -1.80 -24.37 7.71
N VAL A 245 -1.19 -24.60 6.55
CA VAL A 245 -1.83 -25.30 5.42
C VAL A 245 -2.13 -26.75 5.77
N LYS A 246 -1.21 -27.47 6.44
CA LYS A 246 -1.44 -28.85 6.93
C LYS A 246 -2.63 -28.91 7.89
N ASN A 247 -2.72 -27.97 8.81
CA ASN A 247 -3.83 -27.88 9.76
C ASN A 247 -5.15 -27.55 9.03
N ALA A 248 -5.15 -26.59 8.09
CA ALA A 248 -6.31 -26.25 7.29
C ALA A 248 -6.85 -27.45 6.50
N LEU A 249 -5.97 -28.30 5.98
CA LEU A 249 -6.34 -29.57 5.32
C LEU A 249 -6.98 -30.58 6.27
N ARG A 250 -6.78 -30.48 7.59
CA ARG A 250 -7.43 -31.29 8.63
C ARG A 250 -8.71 -30.64 9.15
N GLY A 251 -9.07 -29.43 8.66
CA GLY A 251 -10.21 -28.67 9.13
C GLY A 251 -9.91 -27.78 10.34
N GLU A 252 -8.64 -27.64 10.70
CA GLU A 252 -8.18 -26.80 11.81
C GLU A 252 -7.70 -25.47 11.25
N PHE A 253 -8.40 -24.38 11.60
CA PHE A 253 -8.09 -23.05 11.07
C PHE A 253 -7.52 -22.15 12.17
N PRO A 254 -6.49 -21.34 11.85
CA PRO A 254 -5.94 -20.41 12.82
C PRO A 254 -7.00 -19.39 13.25
N LYS A 255 -6.95 -19.00 14.51
CA LYS A 255 -7.77 -17.91 15.06
C LYS A 255 -6.89 -16.69 15.23
N ARG A 256 -7.43 -15.51 14.91
CA ARG A 256 -6.75 -14.26 15.23
C ARG A 256 -6.71 -14.13 16.75
N THR A 257 -5.53 -14.16 17.33
CA THR A 257 -5.31 -13.71 18.71
C THR A 257 -5.29 -12.18 18.66
N GLU A 258 -6.20 -11.53 19.38
CA GLU A 258 -6.11 -10.08 19.56
C GLU A 258 -4.77 -9.77 20.25
N PRO A 259 -4.06 -8.69 19.85
CA PRO A 259 -2.87 -8.27 20.57
C PRO A 259 -3.31 -8.04 22.03
N THR A 260 -2.65 -8.71 22.96
CA THR A 260 -2.75 -8.37 24.39
C THR A 260 -2.32 -6.92 24.51
N GLU A 261 -3.19 -6.05 25.02
CA GLU A 261 -2.88 -4.69 25.41
C GLU A 261 -1.67 -4.72 26.34
N THR A 262 -0.49 -4.47 25.82
CA THR A 262 0.68 -4.17 26.63
C THR A 262 0.70 -2.67 26.90
N ALA A 263 0.91 -2.33 28.13
CA ALA A 263 0.81 -1.06 28.83
C ALA A 263 1.24 0.21 28.06
N PRO A 264 0.67 1.38 28.42
CA PRO A 264 0.90 2.63 27.73
C PRO A 264 2.30 3.20 28.05
N GLY A 265 3.06 3.46 27.02
CA GLY A 265 4.31 4.17 27.14
C GLY A 265 5.22 4.03 25.93
N SER A 266 4.89 4.65 24.83
CA SER A 266 5.91 5.10 23.87
C SER A 266 5.29 6.07 22.87
N GLY A 267 6.07 7.10 22.53
CA GLY A 267 5.67 8.21 21.72
C GLY A 267 5.25 7.78 20.30
N SER A 268 4.28 8.49 19.79
CA SER A 268 3.75 8.34 18.44
C SER A 268 4.82 8.59 17.37
N VAL A 269 5.29 7.53 16.73
CA VAL A 269 6.01 7.61 15.46
C VAL A 269 4.96 7.65 14.35
N GLN A 270 4.95 8.70 13.56
CA GLN A 270 4.13 8.77 12.35
C GLN A 270 4.62 7.75 11.35
N ILE A 271 3.88 6.65 11.18
CA ILE A 271 4.16 5.63 10.19
C ILE A 271 3.58 6.10 8.85
N ILE A 272 4.44 6.28 7.86
CA ILE A 272 4.06 6.66 6.49
C ILE A 272 3.53 5.40 5.77
N TRP A 273 2.23 5.11 5.92
CA TRP A 273 1.59 3.90 5.43
C TRP A 273 1.43 3.79 3.90
N LYS A 274 1.52 4.92 3.16
CA LYS A 274 1.38 4.90 1.69
C LYS A 274 2.57 4.25 0.96
N GLU A 275 3.77 4.24 1.54
CA GLU A 275 4.97 3.77 0.84
C GLU A 275 5.25 2.26 0.98
N ASP A 276 4.99 1.67 2.16
CA ASP A 276 5.46 0.31 2.43
C ASP A 276 4.56 -0.83 1.93
N ARG A 277 3.26 -0.59 1.67
CA ARG A 277 2.36 -1.66 1.22
C ARG A 277 2.44 -1.96 -0.28
N ALA A 278 3.07 -1.12 -1.07
CA ALA A 278 3.19 -1.30 -2.52
C ALA A 278 4.47 -2.05 -2.97
N ALA A 279 5.47 -2.16 -2.12
CA ALA A 279 6.78 -2.69 -2.51
C ALA A 279 6.85 -4.23 -2.59
N TYR A 280 5.85 -4.97 -2.07
CA TYR A 280 5.92 -6.43 -1.93
C TYR A 280 4.81 -7.22 -2.62
N ALA A 281 4.09 -6.66 -3.58
CA ALA A 281 3.18 -7.38 -4.46
C ALA A 281 3.77 -7.47 -5.88
N GLY A 282 4.90 -8.16 -6.01
CA GLY A 282 5.49 -8.60 -7.27
C GLY A 282 5.18 -10.07 -7.50
#